data_ac4daca353cfac930a08cfe5aa74c125
#
_entry.id   ac4daca353cfac930a08cfe5aa74c125
#
_cell.length_a   1.000
_cell.length_b   1.000
_cell.length_c   1.000
_cell.angle_alpha   90.00
_cell.angle_beta   90.00
_cell.angle_gamma   90.00
#
_symmetry.space_group_name_H-M   'P 1'
#
loop_
_entity.id
_entity.type
_entity.pdbx_description
1 polymer ?
#
loop_
_entity_poly.entity_id
_entity_poly.type
_entity_poly.pdbx_seq_one_letter_code
_entity_poly.pdbx_strand_id
1 'polypeptide(L)'
;MRNLFLGIALIFGISCVQAQTEKENLSEFPETMQSDMDSLYLDWQSKNFLQVDENCRMLPEGPVVSDSVYIDRLSRIPSIIEMPFNDIVKKYIEAYTGRLRNKVSFMLAAANFYMPMFEEALDTYDLPMELKYLPIIESALNPKALSRQRASGLWQFMLRTGKQYGLETNSLVEERFDPQKSTWAAVRYLKELYDIYKDWNLVLAAYNCGPGNVNKAIRRAGGSTDYWELYPFLPKETRGYVPGFIAANYVMTYYCEHGICPMDSQLPAISDTIHIDKDLHLQQVASVCDIDIEQLRSLNPQFKKDIVPGNSKVYALRLPNNTVNTFIERQDSIYAYEASKYLGKRRTVAVSDGTAKNSKGAQYHKIRNGENLGSIARRYGVSVNQIRNLNGIKGNNIRAGRTIRVR
;
A
#
# COMPACT_ATOMS: atom_id res chain seq x y z
N MET A 1 -55.75 -14.37 -9.43
CA MET A 1 -54.65 -14.41 -8.45
C MET A 1 -53.37 -15.16 -8.94
N ARG A 2 -53.30 -15.68 -10.19
CA ARG A 2 -52.15 -16.47 -10.67
C ARG A 2 -51.12 -15.65 -11.47
N ASN A 3 -51.45 -14.42 -11.86
CA ASN A 3 -50.56 -13.55 -12.65
C ASN A 3 -49.80 -12.51 -11.80
N LEU A 4 -50.07 -12.41 -10.48
CA LEU A 4 -49.36 -11.48 -9.60
C LEU A 4 -48.05 -12.07 -9.05
N PHE A 5 -47.93 -13.41 -8.99
CA PHE A 5 -46.72 -14.09 -8.50
C PHE A 5 -45.59 -14.18 -9.53
N LEU A 6 -45.89 -14.12 -10.84
CA LEU A 6 -44.84 -14.16 -11.87
C LEU A 6 -44.05 -12.83 -12.01
N GLY A 7 -44.73 -11.69 -11.71
CA GLY A 7 -44.08 -10.38 -11.77
C GLY A 7 -43.04 -10.12 -10.67
N ILE A 8 -43.27 -10.66 -9.47
CA ILE A 8 -42.36 -10.48 -8.33
C ILE A 8 -41.08 -11.33 -8.48
N ALA A 9 -41.19 -12.53 -9.06
CA ALA A 9 -40.02 -13.39 -9.29
C ALA A 9 -39.08 -12.82 -10.36
N LEU A 10 -39.61 -12.13 -11.40
CA LEU A 10 -38.81 -11.49 -12.42
C LEU A 10 -38.08 -10.24 -11.91
N ILE A 11 -38.67 -9.45 -11.02
CA ILE A 11 -38.04 -8.25 -10.43
C ILE A 11 -36.88 -8.66 -9.48
N PHE A 12 -37.07 -9.73 -8.69
CA PHE A 12 -35.98 -10.25 -7.84
C PHE A 12 -34.86 -10.91 -8.64
N GLY A 13 -35.16 -11.55 -9.74
CA GLY A 13 -34.14 -12.15 -10.65
C GLY A 13 -33.27 -11.10 -11.32
N ILE A 14 -33.84 -9.99 -11.78
CA ILE A 14 -33.13 -8.90 -12.44
C ILE A 14 -32.22 -8.17 -11.44
N SER A 15 -32.69 -7.90 -10.23
CA SER A 15 -31.88 -7.25 -9.19
C SER A 15 -30.70 -8.12 -8.72
N CYS A 16 -30.87 -9.45 -8.65
CA CYS A 16 -29.77 -10.37 -8.32
C CYS A 16 -28.72 -10.48 -9.44
N VAL A 17 -29.15 -10.49 -10.69
CA VAL A 17 -28.24 -10.54 -11.84
C VAL A 17 -27.48 -9.23 -11.98
N GLN A 18 -28.12 -8.07 -11.78
CA GLN A 18 -27.44 -6.77 -11.78
C GLN A 18 -26.42 -6.64 -10.66
N ALA A 19 -26.75 -7.07 -9.44
CA ALA A 19 -25.83 -7.06 -8.30
C ALA A 19 -24.65 -8.04 -8.47
N GLN A 20 -24.85 -9.15 -9.17
CA GLN A 20 -23.76 -10.09 -9.51
C GLN A 20 -22.87 -9.57 -10.63
N THR A 21 -23.44 -8.93 -11.66
CA THR A 21 -22.66 -8.30 -12.76
C THR A 21 -21.87 -7.08 -12.25
N GLU A 22 -22.39 -6.28 -11.34
CA GLU A 22 -21.64 -5.19 -10.72
C GLU A 22 -20.47 -5.70 -9.86
N LYS A 23 -20.67 -6.78 -9.08
CA LYS A 23 -19.58 -7.40 -8.28
C LYS A 23 -18.52 -8.05 -9.15
N GLU A 24 -18.87 -8.68 -10.26
CA GLU A 24 -17.89 -9.24 -11.19
C GLU A 24 -17.07 -8.16 -11.91
N ASN A 25 -17.70 -7.05 -12.30
CA ASN A 25 -17.02 -5.92 -12.91
C ASN A 25 -16.06 -5.18 -11.95
N LEU A 26 -16.37 -5.12 -10.66
CA LEU A 26 -15.51 -4.49 -9.65
C LEU A 26 -14.26 -5.31 -9.33
N SER A 27 -14.26 -6.63 -9.56
CA SER A 27 -13.12 -7.51 -9.20
C SER A 27 -11.87 -7.29 -10.08
N GLU A 28 -12.00 -6.61 -11.20
CA GLU A 28 -10.87 -6.24 -12.06
C GLU A 28 -10.25 -4.89 -11.69
N PHE A 29 -10.96 -4.05 -10.92
CA PHE A 29 -10.41 -2.79 -10.46
C PHE A 29 -9.38 -3.01 -9.33
N PRO A 30 -8.29 -2.21 -9.27
CA PRO A 30 -7.39 -2.18 -8.12
C PRO A 30 -8.16 -2.02 -6.80
N GLU A 31 -7.65 -2.61 -5.70
CA GLU A 31 -8.33 -2.60 -4.39
C GLU A 31 -8.70 -1.18 -3.93
N THR A 32 -7.84 -0.21 -4.22
CA THR A 32 -8.07 1.20 -3.94
C THR A 32 -9.25 1.80 -4.68
N MET A 33 -9.58 1.30 -5.87
CA MET A 33 -10.74 1.74 -6.66
C MET A 33 -12.04 1.03 -6.26
N GLN A 34 -11.95 -0.09 -5.54
CA GLN A 34 -13.10 -0.87 -5.06
C GLN A 34 -13.65 -0.34 -3.73
N SER A 35 -12.80 0.26 -2.88
CA SER A 35 -13.18 0.74 -1.56
C SER A 35 -13.91 2.08 -1.64
N ASP A 36 -14.95 2.25 -0.81
CA ASP A 36 -15.63 3.52 -0.65
C ASP A 36 -14.79 4.54 0.11
N MET A 37 -15.13 5.84 -0.04
CA MET A 37 -14.46 6.94 0.65
C MET A 37 -14.48 6.80 2.18
N ASP A 38 -15.49 6.14 2.75
CA ASP A 38 -15.64 5.98 4.20
C ASP A 38 -14.44 5.31 4.85
N SER A 39 -13.80 4.36 4.17
CA SER A 39 -12.58 3.70 4.67
C SER A 39 -11.35 4.60 4.62
N LEU A 40 -11.30 5.58 3.71
CA LEU A 40 -10.24 6.57 3.63
C LEU A 40 -10.47 7.70 4.63
N TYR A 41 -11.71 8.11 4.86
CA TYR A 41 -12.06 9.12 5.85
C TYR A 41 -11.91 8.66 7.30
N LEU A 42 -12.03 7.37 7.58
CA LEU A 42 -11.82 6.81 8.92
C LEU A 42 -10.33 6.72 9.30
N ASP A 43 -9.45 6.75 8.30
CA ASP A 43 -8.01 6.72 8.52
C ASP A 43 -7.45 8.15 8.41
N TRP A 44 -6.68 8.56 9.36
CA TRP A 44 -5.76 9.67 9.52
C TRP A 44 -6.02 11.03 8.80
N GLN A 45 -6.36 11.04 7.51
CA GLN A 45 -6.42 12.29 6.73
C GLN A 45 -7.77 12.99 6.77
N SER A 46 -8.83 12.28 7.09
CA SER A 46 -10.21 12.78 6.98
C SER A 46 -10.57 13.90 7.95
N LYS A 47 -9.88 14.01 9.07
CA LYS A 47 -10.15 15.06 10.05
C LYS A 47 -9.56 16.42 9.67
N ASN A 48 -8.60 16.42 8.74
CA ASN A 48 -7.78 17.59 8.43
C ASN A 48 -7.88 18.08 6.97
N PHE A 49 -8.72 17.47 6.12
CA PHE A 49 -8.79 17.74 4.68
C PHE A 49 -10.18 18.19 4.19
N LEU A 50 -11.06 18.63 5.04
CA LEU A 50 -12.48 18.82 4.70
C LEU A 50 -12.85 20.23 4.20
N GLN A 51 -11.91 21.11 3.92
CA GLN A 51 -12.21 22.38 3.26
C GLN A 51 -11.89 22.23 1.76
N VAL A 52 -12.89 22.41 0.93
CA VAL A 52 -12.73 22.53 -0.53
C VAL A 52 -12.21 23.94 -0.80
N ASP A 53 -11.25 24.08 -1.73
CA ASP A 53 -10.80 25.39 -2.22
C ASP A 53 -12.01 26.24 -2.62
N GLU A 54 -12.26 27.35 -1.93
CA GLU A 54 -13.40 28.25 -2.17
C GLU A 54 -13.38 28.84 -3.59
N ASN A 55 -12.22 28.84 -4.26
CA ASN A 55 -12.04 29.34 -5.62
C ASN A 55 -12.31 28.29 -6.67
N CYS A 56 -12.46 27.02 -6.33
CA CYS A 56 -12.76 25.92 -7.23
C CYS A 56 -14.16 25.37 -6.99
N ARG A 57 -15.00 25.36 -8.02
CA ARG A 57 -16.36 24.83 -7.92
C ARG A 57 -16.39 23.37 -8.37
N MET A 58 -16.38 22.46 -7.40
CA MET A 58 -16.58 21.04 -7.69
C MET A 58 -18.00 20.80 -8.23
N LEU A 59 -18.12 20.20 -9.41
CA LEU A 59 -19.40 19.82 -9.99
C LEU A 59 -19.90 18.51 -9.33
N PRO A 60 -21.20 18.35 -9.06
CA PRO A 60 -21.75 17.11 -8.49
C PRO A 60 -21.57 15.92 -9.46
N GLU A 61 -21.68 16.17 -10.77
CA GLU A 61 -21.44 15.20 -11.82
C GLU A 61 -20.48 15.78 -12.86
N GLY A 62 -19.65 14.91 -13.46
CA GLY A 62 -18.74 15.30 -14.52
C GLY A 62 -19.47 15.52 -15.86
N PRO A 63 -18.90 16.32 -16.76
CA PRO A 63 -19.44 16.44 -18.11
C PRO A 63 -19.36 15.10 -18.85
N VAL A 64 -20.33 14.83 -19.72
CA VAL A 64 -20.26 13.72 -20.66
C VAL A 64 -19.21 14.04 -21.72
N VAL A 65 -18.23 13.16 -21.86
CA VAL A 65 -17.09 13.34 -22.75
C VAL A 65 -17.13 12.28 -23.86
N SER A 66 -16.93 12.69 -25.12
CA SER A 66 -16.86 11.75 -26.23
C SER A 66 -15.50 11.03 -26.29
N ASP A 67 -15.46 9.85 -26.92
CA ASP A 67 -14.23 9.05 -27.05
C ASP A 67 -13.13 9.83 -27.82
N SER A 68 -13.49 10.66 -28.80
CA SER A 68 -12.53 11.50 -29.49
C SER A 68 -11.81 12.50 -28.60
N VAL A 69 -12.48 13.02 -27.58
CA VAL A 69 -11.86 13.92 -26.58
C VAL A 69 -10.92 13.13 -25.64
N TYR A 70 -11.28 11.92 -25.22
CA TYR A 70 -10.38 11.07 -24.46
C TYR A 70 -9.11 10.72 -25.23
N ILE A 71 -9.25 10.34 -26.50
CA ILE A 71 -8.13 10.03 -27.41
C ILE A 71 -7.21 11.25 -27.54
N ASP A 72 -7.78 12.43 -27.88
CA ASP A 72 -7.03 13.67 -28.04
C ASP A 72 -6.28 14.04 -26.75
N ARG A 73 -6.95 13.99 -25.61
CA ARG A 73 -6.33 14.33 -24.31
C ARG A 73 -5.22 13.35 -23.91
N LEU A 74 -5.43 12.03 -24.05
CA LEU A 74 -4.39 11.04 -23.78
C LEU A 74 -3.17 11.24 -24.66
N SER A 75 -3.36 11.55 -25.95
CA SER A 75 -2.27 11.78 -26.89
C SER A 75 -1.43 13.04 -26.58
N ARG A 76 -1.96 13.97 -25.78
CA ARG A 76 -1.27 15.20 -25.35
C ARG A 76 -0.53 15.06 -24.02
N ILE A 77 -0.73 13.97 -23.27
CA ILE A 77 0.03 13.72 -22.04
C ILE A 77 1.48 13.41 -22.45
N PRO A 78 2.46 14.20 -22.02
CA PRO A 78 3.87 13.87 -22.26
C PRO A 78 4.20 12.57 -21.51
N SER A 79 4.40 11.48 -22.24
CA SER A 79 4.61 10.16 -21.64
C SER A 79 5.57 9.33 -22.48
N ILE A 80 6.47 8.63 -21.77
CA ILE A 80 7.33 7.59 -22.33
C ILE A 80 6.57 6.25 -22.35
N ILE A 81 5.67 6.06 -21.38
CA ILE A 81 4.84 4.85 -21.26
C ILE A 81 3.67 4.96 -22.23
N GLU A 82 3.44 3.93 -23.01
CA GLU A 82 2.30 3.90 -23.94
C GLU A 82 0.97 3.89 -23.17
N MET A 83 0.10 4.84 -23.52
CA MET A 83 -1.23 5.02 -22.91
C MET A 83 -2.34 4.94 -23.97
N PRO A 84 -2.58 3.76 -24.57
CA PRO A 84 -3.61 3.62 -25.57
C PRO A 84 -5.01 3.81 -25.01
N PHE A 85 -5.91 4.40 -25.81
CA PHE A 85 -7.34 4.44 -25.51
C PHE A 85 -8.03 3.18 -26.03
N ASN A 86 -8.84 2.56 -25.18
CA ASN A 86 -9.76 1.48 -25.53
C ASN A 86 -10.92 1.43 -24.54
N ASP A 87 -11.92 0.59 -24.80
CA ASP A 87 -13.12 0.47 -23.94
C ASP A 87 -12.78 0.09 -22.48
N ILE A 88 -11.68 -0.61 -22.26
CA ILE A 88 -11.24 -0.99 -20.91
C ILE A 88 -10.72 0.27 -20.20
N VAL A 89 -9.79 0.99 -20.80
CA VAL A 89 -9.24 2.25 -20.25
C VAL A 89 -10.35 3.29 -20.02
N LYS A 90 -11.31 3.40 -20.94
CA LYS A 90 -12.48 4.27 -20.81
C LYS A 90 -13.22 4.04 -19.51
N LYS A 91 -13.54 2.78 -19.18
CA LYS A 91 -14.23 2.40 -17.93
C LYS A 91 -13.51 2.88 -16.67
N TYR A 92 -12.18 2.84 -16.67
CA TYR A 92 -11.37 3.30 -15.54
C TYR A 92 -11.35 4.83 -15.43
N ILE A 93 -11.26 5.54 -16.57
CA ILE A 93 -11.37 7.00 -16.60
C ILE A 93 -12.75 7.43 -16.07
N GLU A 94 -13.83 6.83 -16.59
CA GLU A 94 -15.20 7.12 -16.15
C GLU A 94 -15.43 6.80 -14.67
N ALA A 95 -14.77 5.77 -14.13
CA ALA A 95 -14.83 5.46 -12.70
C ALA A 95 -14.19 6.58 -11.86
N TYR A 96 -13.03 7.10 -12.25
CA TYR A 96 -12.38 8.21 -11.53
C TYR A 96 -13.15 9.53 -11.69
N THR A 97 -13.62 9.84 -12.87
CA THR A 97 -14.35 11.09 -13.15
C THR A 97 -15.81 11.07 -12.70
N GLY A 98 -16.35 9.87 -12.41
CA GLY A 98 -17.69 9.61 -11.89
C GLY A 98 -17.71 9.28 -10.40
N ARG A 99 -17.95 8.02 -10.05
CA ARG A 99 -18.15 7.56 -8.66
C ARG A 99 -16.98 7.82 -7.71
N LEU A 100 -15.75 7.94 -8.23
CA LEU A 100 -14.54 8.17 -7.43
C LEU A 100 -14.09 9.64 -7.38
N ARG A 101 -14.92 10.60 -7.82
CA ARG A 101 -14.58 12.05 -7.88
C ARG A 101 -14.05 12.59 -6.55
N ASN A 102 -14.72 12.27 -5.45
CA ASN A 102 -14.28 12.70 -4.11
C ASN A 102 -12.92 12.13 -3.74
N LYS A 103 -12.65 10.88 -4.18
CA LYS A 103 -11.34 10.25 -3.98
C LYS A 103 -10.25 10.93 -4.81
N VAL A 104 -10.58 11.35 -6.03
CA VAL A 104 -9.66 12.14 -6.88
C VAL A 104 -9.37 13.49 -6.22
N SER A 105 -10.38 14.19 -5.71
CA SER A 105 -10.23 15.45 -4.97
C SER A 105 -9.24 15.34 -3.80
N PHE A 106 -9.36 14.25 -3.03
CA PHE A 106 -8.42 13.91 -1.97
C PHE A 106 -7.00 13.62 -2.50
N MET A 107 -6.87 12.81 -3.55
CA MET A 107 -5.58 12.47 -4.15
C MET A 107 -4.87 13.69 -4.72
N LEU A 108 -5.60 14.65 -5.29
CA LEU A 108 -5.05 15.91 -5.79
C LEU A 108 -4.44 16.74 -4.64
N ALA A 109 -5.12 16.83 -3.50
CA ALA A 109 -4.58 17.51 -2.32
C ALA A 109 -3.30 16.83 -1.79
N ALA A 110 -3.31 15.49 -1.68
CA ALA A 110 -2.15 14.72 -1.23
C ALA A 110 -0.99 14.77 -2.24
N ALA A 111 -1.28 14.88 -3.54
CA ALA A 111 -0.30 14.96 -4.61
C ALA A 111 0.64 16.16 -4.43
N ASN A 112 0.13 17.31 -4.04
CA ASN A 112 0.94 18.50 -3.79
C ASN A 112 2.06 18.28 -2.78
N PHE A 113 1.86 17.37 -1.84
CA PHE A 113 2.86 17.03 -0.82
C PHE A 113 3.83 15.91 -1.28
N TYR A 114 3.32 14.88 -1.98
CA TYR A 114 4.13 13.70 -2.29
C TYR A 114 4.83 13.75 -3.66
N MET A 115 4.24 14.43 -4.66
CA MET A 115 4.77 14.41 -6.03
C MET A 115 6.21 14.91 -6.15
N PRO A 116 6.64 16.03 -5.48
CA PRO A 116 8.02 16.49 -5.59
C PRO A 116 9.05 15.42 -5.19
N MET A 117 8.75 14.66 -4.13
CA MET A 117 9.63 13.58 -3.66
C MET A 117 9.65 12.39 -4.63
N PHE A 118 8.52 12.07 -5.27
CA PHE A 118 8.46 11.02 -6.28
C PHE A 118 9.24 11.42 -7.53
N GLU A 119 9.08 12.66 -7.98
CA GLU A 119 9.77 13.23 -9.13
C GLU A 119 11.29 13.23 -8.93
N GLU A 120 11.77 13.67 -7.76
CA GLU A 120 13.21 13.62 -7.41
C GLU A 120 13.77 12.19 -7.51
N ALA A 121 13.05 11.22 -6.97
CA ALA A 121 13.51 9.83 -6.98
C ALA A 121 13.47 9.21 -8.38
N LEU A 122 12.44 9.49 -9.19
CA LEU A 122 12.32 9.02 -10.57
C LEU A 122 13.40 9.63 -11.45
N ASP A 123 13.65 10.93 -11.35
CA ASP A 123 14.69 11.64 -12.08
C ASP A 123 16.08 11.07 -11.76
N THR A 124 16.38 10.83 -10.48
CA THR A 124 17.66 10.25 -10.05
C THR A 124 17.97 8.89 -10.68
N TYR A 125 16.95 8.12 -11.06
CA TYR A 125 17.09 6.80 -11.67
C TYR A 125 16.78 6.76 -13.16
N ASP A 126 16.64 7.91 -13.81
CA ASP A 126 16.25 8.06 -15.23
C ASP A 126 14.98 7.24 -15.56
N LEU A 127 13.94 7.35 -14.71
CA LEU A 127 12.67 6.66 -14.88
C LEU A 127 11.59 7.61 -15.42
N PRO A 128 10.60 7.10 -16.18
CA PRO A 128 9.48 7.91 -16.67
C PRO A 128 8.74 8.66 -15.55
N MET A 129 8.52 9.95 -15.75
CA MET A 129 7.89 10.82 -14.76
C MET A 129 6.42 10.48 -14.47
N GLU A 130 5.73 9.88 -15.42
CA GLU A 130 4.37 9.40 -15.26
C GLU A 130 4.23 8.29 -14.21
N LEU A 131 5.31 7.58 -13.86
CA LEU A 131 5.33 6.59 -12.76
C LEU A 131 5.04 7.21 -11.39
N LYS A 132 5.14 8.53 -11.23
CA LYS A 132 4.70 9.24 -10.01
C LYS A 132 3.23 9.00 -9.68
N TYR A 133 2.41 8.62 -10.66
CA TYR A 133 1.00 8.30 -10.45
C TYR A 133 0.73 6.85 -10.05
N LEU A 134 1.76 5.99 -9.95
CA LEU A 134 1.61 4.61 -9.48
C LEU A 134 1.04 4.52 -8.03
N PRO A 135 1.48 5.34 -7.05
CA PRO A 135 0.90 5.34 -5.71
C PRO A 135 -0.60 5.71 -5.67
N ILE A 136 -1.16 6.31 -6.72
CA ILE A 136 -2.60 6.59 -6.81
C ILE A 136 -3.38 5.28 -6.89
N ILE A 137 -2.96 4.35 -7.76
CA ILE A 137 -3.62 3.05 -7.89
C ILE A 137 -3.26 2.08 -6.78
N GLU A 138 -2.11 2.26 -6.12
CA GLU A 138 -1.65 1.41 -5.02
C GLU A 138 -2.32 1.76 -3.69
N SER A 139 -2.39 3.02 -3.34
CA SER A 139 -2.79 3.47 -2.00
C SER A 139 -3.74 4.67 -1.99
N ALA A 140 -4.13 5.20 -3.14
CA ALA A 140 -4.78 6.51 -3.24
C ALA A 140 -3.98 7.61 -2.49
N LEU A 141 -2.65 7.54 -2.53
CA LEU A 141 -1.70 8.40 -1.82
C LEU A 141 -1.83 8.36 -0.28
N ASN A 142 -2.37 7.27 0.28
CA ASN A 142 -2.42 7.07 1.73
C ASN A 142 -1.13 6.39 2.22
N PRO A 143 -0.25 7.07 3.00
CA PRO A 143 1.00 6.51 3.48
C PRO A 143 0.82 5.38 4.51
N LYS A 144 -0.37 5.26 5.12
CA LYS A 144 -0.73 4.20 6.08
C LYS A 144 -1.57 3.09 5.47
N ALA A 145 -1.77 3.09 4.15
CA ALA A 145 -2.56 2.06 3.48
C ALA A 145 -2.02 0.65 3.78
N LEU A 146 -2.94 -0.25 4.09
CA LEU A 146 -2.67 -1.65 4.38
C LEU A 146 -3.68 -2.53 3.64
N SER A 147 -3.20 -3.29 2.63
CA SER A 147 -4.07 -4.19 1.86
C SER A 147 -4.46 -5.43 2.65
N ARG A 148 -5.47 -6.17 2.15
CA ARG A 148 -5.86 -7.49 2.70
C ARG A 148 -4.70 -8.48 2.72
N GLN A 149 -3.78 -8.39 1.77
CA GLN A 149 -2.57 -9.21 1.69
C GLN A 149 -1.39 -8.65 2.49
N ARG A 150 -1.60 -7.53 3.24
CA ARG A 150 -0.60 -6.83 4.05
C ARG A 150 0.52 -6.15 3.24
N ALA A 151 0.24 -5.79 2.01
CA ALA A 151 1.02 -4.78 1.32
C ALA A 151 0.81 -3.43 2.04
N SER A 152 1.84 -2.60 2.13
CA SER A 152 1.84 -1.45 3.06
C SER A 152 2.43 -0.20 2.44
N GLY A 153 1.84 0.95 2.78
CA GLY A 153 2.34 2.29 2.46
C GLY A 153 1.94 2.78 1.07
N LEU A 154 2.51 3.92 0.68
CA LEU A 154 2.24 4.58 -0.60
C LEU A 154 2.42 3.65 -1.80
N TRP A 155 3.48 2.85 -1.77
CA TRP A 155 3.94 1.96 -2.83
C TRP A 155 3.51 0.49 -2.64
N GLN A 156 2.70 0.19 -1.64
CA GLN A 156 2.14 -1.13 -1.33
C GLN A 156 3.18 -2.27 -1.34
N PHE A 157 4.32 -2.04 -0.71
CA PHE A 157 5.32 -3.09 -0.58
C PHE A 157 4.83 -4.28 0.25
N MET A 158 4.97 -5.47 -0.31
CA MET A 158 4.91 -6.71 0.48
C MET A 158 6.11 -6.77 1.43
N LEU A 159 5.93 -7.38 2.61
CA LEU A 159 6.98 -7.43 3.64
C LEU A 159 8.31 -7.99 3.12
N ARG A 160 8.26 -9.08 2.34
CA ARG A 160 9.47 -9.70 1.78
C ARG A 160 10.18 -8.78 0.80
N THR A 161 9.42 -8.18 -0.11
CA THR A 161 9.95 -7.26 -1.12
C THR A 161 10.53 -6.01 -0.45
N GLY A 162 9.80 -5.40 0.50
CA GLY A 162 10.30 -4.24 1.23
C GLY A 162 11.65 -4.52 1.91
N LYS A 163 11.80 -5.67 2.56
CA LYS A 163 13.08 -6.07 3.16
C LYS A 163 14.20 -6.27 2.14
N GLN A 164 13.89 -6.81 0.98
CA GLN A 164 14.87 -6.98 -0.12
C GLN A 164 15.43 -5.63 -0.57
N TYR A 165 14.59 -4.57 -0.54
CA TYR A 165 15.00 -3.21 -0.88
C TYR A 165 15.43 -2.37 0.33
N GLY A 166 15.68 -3.00 1.49
CA GLY A 166 16.28 -2.37 2.67
C GLY A 166 15.30 -1.69 3.60
N LEU A 167 13.98 -1.90 3.44
CA LEU A 167 12.97 -1.33 4.33
C LEU A 167 12.88 -2.13 5.64
N GLU A 168 13.15 -1.47 6.76
CA GLU A 168 13.09 -2.07 8.08
C GLU A 168 11.64 -2.28 8.54
N THR A 169 11.40 -3.43 9.15
CA THR A 169 10.14 -3.74 9.85
C THR A 169 10.43 -4.42 11.16
N ASN A 170 10.01 -3.78 12.26
CA ASN A 170 10.16 -4.30 13.62
C ASN A 170 8.94 -3.94 14.50
N SER A 171 9.02 -4.09 15.83
CA SER A 171 7.91 -3.79 16.75
C SER A 171 7.58 -2.30 16.87
N LEU A 172 8.51 -1.40 16.54
CA LEU A 172 8.38 0.05 16.66
C LEU A 172 8.44 0.79 15.32
N VAL A 173 9.06 0.21 14.31
CA VAL A 173 9.27 0.83 13.00
C VAL A 173 8.71 -0.02 11.88
N GLU A 174 8.11 0.63 10.90
CA GLU A 174 7.60 0.02 9.66
C GLU A 174 7.93 0.94 8.48
N GLU A 175 9.13 0.81 7.92
CA GLU A 175 9.63 1.73 6.90
C GLU A 175 8.90 1.62 5.54
N ARG A 176 8.02 0.61 5.35
CA ARG A 176 7.10 0.59 4.20
C ARG A 176 6.09 1.72 4.24
N PHE A 177 5.79 2.26 5.44
CA PHE A 177 4.98 3.46 5.63
C PHE A 177 5.77 4.76 5.49
N ASP A 178 7.11 4.72 5.56
CA ASP A 178 7.95 5.89 5.37
C ASP A 178 7.87 6.36 3.91
N PRO A 179 7.33 7.56 3.63
CA PRO A 179 7.15 8.02 2.26
C PRO A 179 8.46 8.09 1.47
N GLN A 180 9.51 8.62 2.08
CA GLN A 180 10.81 8.80 1.41
C GLN A 180 11.50 7.46 1.17
N LYS A 181 11.66 6.64 2.21
CA LYS A 181 12.37 5.36 2.08
C LYS A 181 11.65 4.40 1.15
N SER A 182 10.32 4.33 1.23
CA SER A 182 9.55 3.47 0.32
C SER A 182 9.61 3.96 -1.13
N THR A 183 9.67 5.26 -1.37
CA THR A 183 9.86 5.82 -2.72
C THR A 183 11.21 5.42 -3.30
N TRP A 184 12.31 5.61 -2.57
CA TRP A 184 13.63 5.18 -3.03
C TRP A 184 13.74 3.65 -3.23
N ALA A 185 13.01 2.87 -2.45
CA ALA A 185 12.91 1.42 -2.66
C ALA A 185 12.12 1.08 -3.93
N ALA A 186 11.01 1.80 -4.20
CA ALA A 186 10.13 1.55 -5.34
C ALA A 186 10.82 1.87 -6.67
N VAL A 187 11.53 2.99 -6.78
CA VAL A 187 12.25 3.36 -8.02
C VAL A 187 13.34 2.34 -8.35
N ARG A 188 14.05 1.81 -7.35
CA ARG A 188 15.02 0.72 -7.56
C ARG A 188 14.33 -0.55 -8.05
N TYR A 189 13.21 -0.92 -7.48
CA TYR A 189 12.45 -2.09 -7.91
C TYR A 189 11.91 -1.93 -9.33
N LEU A 190 11.36 -0.76 -9.66
CA LEU A 190 10.89 -0.45 -11.02
C LEU A 190 12.03 -0.52 -12.04
N LYS A 191 13.21 0.01 -11.70
CA LYS A 191 14.40 -0.07 -12.56
C LYS A 191 14.81 -1.52 -12.83
N GLU A 192 14.86 -2.36 -11.79
CA GLU A 192 15.18 -3.79 -11.94
C GLU A 192 14.14 -4.52 -12.81
N LEU A 193 12.85 -4.22 -12.66
CA LEU A 193 11.81 -4.78 -13.50
C LEU A 193 11.94 -4.33 -14.96
N TYR A 194 12.30 -3.06 -15.19
CA TYR A 194 12.55 -2.56 -16.54
C TYR A 194 13.76 -3.22 -17.19
N ASP A 195 14.79 -3.52 -16.41
CA ASP A 195 15.96 -4.25 -16.92
C ASP A 195 15.62 -5.65 -17.41
N ILE A 196 14.56 -6.28 -16.84
CA ILE A 196 14.06 -7.59 -17.25
C ILE A 196 13.18 -7.50 -18.50
N TYR A 197 12.21 -6.59 -18.52
CA TYR A 197 11.14 -6.60 -19.53
C TYR A 197 11.35 -5.64 -20.69
N LYS A 198 12.05 -4.52 -20.47
CA LYS A 198 12.27 -3.42 -21.44
C LYS A 198 10.95 -2.85 -22.02
N ASP A 199 9.83 -3.14 -21.36
CA ASP A 199 8.49 -2.68 -21.67
C ASP A 199 7.79 -2.22 -20.39
N TRP A 200 7.31 -0.98 -20.34
CA TRP A 200 6.76 -0.38 -19.14
C TRP A 200 5.41 -0.97 -18.75
N ASN A 201 4.56 -1.37 -19.69
CA ASN A 201 3.29 -2.01 -19.37
C ASN A 201 3.50 -3.38 -18.74
N LEU A 202 4.54 -4.12 -19.16
CA LEU A 202 4.96 -5.36 -18.49
C LEU A 202 5.61 -5.10 -17.14
N VAL A 203 6.35 -4.00 -16.97
CA VAL A 203 6.90 -3.57 -15.67
C VAL A 203 5.77 -3.30 -14.69
N LEU A 204 4.76 -2.54 -15.09
CA LEU A 204 3.57 -2.27 -14.27
C LEU A 204 2.86 -3.57 -13.86
N ALA A 205 2.63 -4.47 -14.81
CA ALA A 205 2.04 -5.78 -14.53
C ALA A 205 2.90 -6.60 -13.56
N ALA A 206 4.24 -6.59 -13.72
CA ALA A 206 5.17 -7.31 -12.88
C ALA A 206 5.30 -6.70 -11.48
N TYR A 207 5.18 -5.38 -11.36
CA TYR A 207 5.14 -4.69 -10.07
C TYR A 207 3.96 -5.20 -9.23
N ASN A 208 2.77 -5.30 -9.84
CA ASN A 208 1.56 -5.76 -9.19
C ASN A 208 1.59 -7.27 -8.85
N CYS A 209 1.81 -8.15 -9.82
CA CYS A 209 1.66 -9.59 -9.59
C CYS A 209 2.98 -10.36 -9.47
N GLY A 210 4.09 -9.69 -9.61
CA GLY A 210 5.43 -10.28 -9.61
C GLY A 210 5.86 -10.87 -10.96
N PRO A 211 7.18 -10.88 -11.27
CA PRO A 211 7.74 -11.36 -12.54
C PRO A 211 7.33 -12.79 -12.90
N GLY A 212 7.19 -13.65 -11.90
CA GLY A 212 6.81 -15.05 -12.12
C GLY A 212 5.43 -15.22 -12.77
N ASN A 213 4.46 -14.35 -12.46
CA ASN A 213 3.12 -14.41 -13.04
C ASN A 213 3.09 -13.80 -14.44
N VAL A 214 3.82 -12.71 -14.68
CA VAL A 214 3.98 -12.14 -16.03
C VAL A 214 4.64 -13.14 -16.96
N ASN A 215 5.71 -13.80 -16.54
CA ASN A 215 6.39 -14.85 -17.35
C ASN A 215 5.49 -16.08 -17.64
N LYS A 216 4.55 -16.40 -16.73
CA LYS A 216 3.53 -17.43 -17.00
C LYS A 216 2.53 -16.94 -18.07
N ALA A 217 2.10 -15.68 -18.01
CA ALA A 217 1.21 -15.09 -19.01
C ALA A 217 1.87 -15.06 -20.39
N ILE A 218 3.12 -14.61 -20.50
CA ILE A 218 3.92 -14.63 -21.73
C ILE A 218 3.94 -16.02 -22.37
N ARG A 219 4.25 -17.08 -21.58
CA ARG A 219 4.25 -18.45 -22.10
C ARG A 219 2.87 -18.93 -22.58
N ARG A 220 1.79 -18.51 -21.90
CA ARG A 220 0.41 -18.88 -22.28
C ARG A 220 -0.06 -18.13 -23.50
N ALA A 221 0.45 -16.91 -23.73
CA ALA A 221 0.19 -16.11 -24.92
C ALA A 221 1.09 -16.45 -26.11
N GLY A 222 1.78 -17.61 -26.09
CA GLY A 222 2.63 -18.03 -27.22
C GLY A 222 3.95 -17.28 -27.32
N GLY A 223 4.38 -16.58 -26.28
CA GLY A 223 5.64 -15.81 -26.24
C GLY A 223 5.48 -14.32 -26.52
N SER A 224 4.26 -13.84 -26.73
CA SER A 224 4.01 -12.39 -26.87
C SER A 224 4.47 -11.61 -25.65
N THR A 225 4.95 -10.40 -25.88
CA THR A 225 5.32 -9.40 -24.86
C THR A 225 4.42 -8.17 -24.88
N ASP A 226 3.38 -8.16 -25.69
CA ASP A 226 2.35 -7.11 -25.70
C ASP A 226 1.41 -7.29 -24.50
N TYR A 227 1.27 -6.25 -23.65
CA TYR A 227 0.41 -6.30 -22.48
C TYR A 227 -1.04 -6.65 -22.81
N TRP A 228 -1.59 -6.11 -23.92
CA TRP A 228 -2.98 -6.31 -24.28
C TRP A 228 -3.24 -7.73 -24.81
N GLU A 229 -2.25 -8.36 -25.44
CA GLU A 229 -2.29 -9.79 -25.80
C GLU A 229 -2.16 -10.67 -24.55
N LEU A 230 -1.40 -10.23 -23.54
CA LEU A 230 -1.25 -10.92 -22.25
C LEU A 230 -2.48 -10.76 -21.34
N TYR A 231 -3.28 -9.73 -21.55
CA TYR A 231 -4.42 -9.36 -20.70
C TYR A 231 -5.30 -10.53 -20.27
N PRO A 232 -5.80 -11.43 -21.15
CA PRO A 232 -6.65 -12.56 -20.75
C PRO A 232 -5.91 -13.63 -19.91
N PHE A 233 -4.59 -13.67 -19.95
CA PHE A 233 -3.75 -14.64 -19.24
C PHE A 233 -3.22 -14.13 -17.90
N LEU A 234 -3.31 -12.83 -17.65
CA LEU A 234 -2.90 -12.21 -16.40
C LEU A 234 -3.92 -12.52 -15.27
N PRO A 235 -3.48 -12.49 -13.98
CA PRO A 235 -4.40 -12.50 -12.85
C PRO A 235 -5.46 -11.40 -12.98
N LYS A 236 -6.70 -11.64 -12.56
CA LYS A 236 -7.80 -10.65 -12.70
C LYS A 236 -7.45 -9.27 -12.18
N GLU A 237 -6.87 -9.19 -10.99
CA GLU A 237 -6.44 -7.95 -10.35
C GLU A 237 -5.39 -7.21 -11.19
N THR A 238 -4.46 -7.94 -11.82
CA THR A 238 -3.39 -7.37 -12.64
C THR A 238 -3.91 -6.83 -13.98
N ARG A 239 -5.02 -7.41 -14.50
CA ARG A 239 -5.64 -6.90 -15.74
C ARG A 239 -6.08 -5.45 -15.62
N GLY A 240 -6.55 -5.05 -14.45
CA GLY A 240 -6.97 -3.68 -14.19
C GLY A 240 -5.84 -2.71 -13.90
N TYR A 241 -4.60 -3.19 -13.74
CA TYR A 241 -3.52 -2.38 -13.23
C TYR A 241 -3.02 -1.33 -14.25
N VAL A 242 -2.71 -1.73 -15.48
CA VAL A 242 -2.31 -0.80 -16.55
C VAL A 242 -3.46 0.13 -16.96
N PRO A 243 -4.70 -0.34 -17.19
CA PRO A 243 -5.82 0.56 -17.45
C PRO A 243 -6.05 1.56 -16.30
N GLY A 244 -5.93 1.11 -15.04
CA GLY A 244 -6.01 1.98 -13.85
C GLY A 244 -4.91 3.04 -13.82
N PHE A 245 -3.68 2.67 -14.19
CA PHE A 245 -2.55 3.58 -14.28
C PHE A 245 -2.75 4.64 -15.37
N ILE A 246 -3.20 4.26 -16.54
CA ILE A 246 -3.53 5.20 -17.63
C ILE A 246 -4.62 6.18 -17.19
N ALA A 247 -5.68 5.66 -16.57
CA ALA A 247 -6.77 6.48 -16.06
C ALA A 247 -6.33 7.42 -14.92
N ALA A 248 -5.41 6.99 -14.05
CA ALA A 248 -4.83 7.84 -13.01
C ALA A 248 -4.04 9.00 -13.62
N ASN A 249 -3.17 8.73 -14.60
CA ASN A 249 -2.46 9.77 -15.36
C ASN A 249 -3.44 10.76 -16.01
N TYR A 250 -4.47 10.24 -16.66
CA TYR A 250 -5.49 11.07 -17.30
C TYR A 250 -6.21 11.97 -16.30
N VAL A 251 -6.76 11.42 -15.23
CA VAL A 251 -7.57 12.20 -14.28
C VAL A 251 -6.76 13.21 -13.49
N MET A 252 -5.52 12.86 -13.12
CA MET A 252 -4.62 13.78 -12.42
C MET A 252 -4.13 14.93 -13.31
N THR A 253 -4.20 14.79 -14.64
CA THR A 253 -3.87 15.83 -15.62
C THR A 253 -5.09 16.69 -15.96
N TYR A 254 -6.27 16.07 -16.14
CA TYR A 254 -7.47 16.72 -16.68
C TYR A 254 -8.62 16.83 -15.66
N TYR A 255 -8.31 16.86 -14.36
CA TYR A 255 -9.33 16.95 -13.30
C TYR A 255 -10.21 18.19 -13.39
N CYS A 256 -9.64 19.35 -13.78
CA CYS A 256 -10.39 20.60 -13.96
C CYS A 256 -11.47 20.47 -15.04
N GLU A 257 -11.15 19.85 -16.18
CA GLU A 257 -12.05 19.64 -17.31
C GLU A 257 -13.21 18.69 -16.97
N HIS A 258 -13.04 17.93 -15.88
CA HIS A 258 -14.10 17.10 -15.32
C HIS A 258 -14.81 17.76 -14.13
N GLY A 259 -14.50 19.02 -13.83
CA GLY A 259 -15.09 19.76 -12.70
C GLY A 259 -14.77 19.11 -11.35
N ILE A 260 -13.56 18.57 -11.18
CA ILE A 260 -13.05 18.05 -9.93
C ILE A 260 -12.08 19.07 -9.35
N CYS A 261 -12.21 19.35 -8.06
CA CYS A 261 -11.35 20.29 -7.35
C CYS A 261 -10.49 19.54 -6.31
N PRO A 262 -9.22 19.92 -6.10
CA PRO A 262 -8.46 19.42 -4.97
C PRO A 262 -9.13 19.81 -3.65
N MET A 263 -9.03 18.97 -2.62
CA MET A 263 -9.36 19.34 -1.26
C MET A 263 -8.21 20.18 -0.68
N ASP A 264 -8.50 21.08 0.27
CA ASP A 264 -7.47 21.77 1.03
C ASP A 264 -6.69 20.77 1.89
N SER A 265 -5.37 20.88 1.87
CA SER A 265 -4.47 20.03 2.65
C SER A 265 -3.90 20.82 3.83
N GLN A 266 -4.04 20.29 5.05
CA GLN A 266 -3.34 20.79 6.23
C GLN A 266 -1.92 20.24 6.39
N LEU A 267 -1.43 19.47 5.41
CA LEU A 267 -0.02 19.09 5.39
C LEU A 267 0.83 20.35 5.24
N PRO A 268 1.93 20.47 5.97
CA PRO A 268 2.80 21.64 5.83
C PRO A 268 3.35 21.71 4.42
N ALA A 269 3.31 22.88 3.81
CA ALA A 269 3.86 23.09 2.46
C ALA A 269 5.34 22.68 2.36
N ILE A 270 6.09 22.86 3.46
CA ILE A 270 7.51 22.48 3.56
C ILE A 270 7.74 21.75 4.88
N SER A 271 8.41 20.62 4.81
CA SER A 271 8.87 19.85 5.96
C SER A 271 10.38 19.63 5.87
N ASP A 272 11.04 19.56 7.03
CA ASP A 272 12.46 19.26 7.13
C ASP A 272 12.69 18.09 8.10
N THR A 273 13.91 17.60 8.18
CA THR A 273 14.26 16.35 8.87
C THR A 273 15.30 16.59 9.94
N ILE A 274 15.06 16.08 11.15
CA ILE A 274 16.02 16.04 12.25
C ILE A 274 16.45 14.58 12.49
N HIS A 275 17.74 14.39 12.73
CA HIS A 275 18.30 13.10 13.09
C HIS A 275 18.17 12.84 14.60
N ILE A 276 17.50 11.76 14.96
CA ILE A 276 17.20 11.36 16.34
C ILE A 276 18.09 10.16 16.71
N ASP A 277 19.00 10.36 17.65
CA ASP A 277 19.97 9.37 18.17
C ASP A 277 19.65 8.84 19.57
N LYS A 278 18.58 9.34 20.19
CA LYS A 278 18.05 8.91 21.49
C LYS A 278 16.58 8.52 21.37
N ASP A 279 16.11 7.60 22.22
CA ASP A 279 14.69 7.26 22.24
C ASP A 279 13.82 8.50 22.50
N LEU A 280 12.81 8.70 21.67
CA LEU A 280 11.90 9.84 21.70
C LEU A 280 10.48 9.38 21.46
N HIS A 281 9.51 9.98 22.14
CA HIS A 281 8.09 9.78 21.85
C HIS A 281 7.53 11.04 21.15
N LEU A 282 6.75 10.87 20.09
CA LEU A 282 6.19 12.01 19.32
C LEU A 282 5.41 12.99 20.18
N GLN A 283 4.74 12.50 21.26
CA GLN A 283 4.02 13.39 22.20
C GLN A 283 4.96 14.34 22.95
N GLN A 284 6.22 13.98 23.17
CA GLN A 284 7.19 14.88 23.79
C GLN A 284 7.46 16.08 22.89
N VAL A 285 7.62 15.82 21.59
CA VAL A 285 7.78 16.86 20.55
C VAL A 285 6.50 17.70 20.44
N ALA A 286 5.35 17.05 20.32
CA ALA A 286 4.06 17.70 20.18
C ALA A 286 3.82 18.72 21.33
N SER A 287 4.06 18.29 22.58
CA SER A 287 3.79 19.11 23.75
C SER A 287 4.77 20.28 23.93
N VAL A 288 6.06 20.07 23.62
CA VAL A 288 7.09 21.12 23.85
C VAL A 288 7.19 22.08 22.68
N CYS A 289 6.93 21.63 21.46
CA CYS A 289 6.98 22.44 20.25
C CYS A 289 5.62 23.01 19.84
N ASP A 290 4.56 22.72 20.59
CA ASP A 290 3.18 23.15 20.31
C ASP A 290 2.70 22.78 18.89
N ILE A 291 2.89 21.47 18.55
CA ILE A 291 2.44 20.88 17.28
C ILE A 291 1.33 19.88 17.55
N ASP A 292 0.35 19.82 16.67
CA ASP A 292 -0.65 18.75 16.70
C ASP A 292 0.04 17.38 16.53
N ILE A 293 -0.27 16.45 17.44
CA ILE A 293 0.26 15.09 17.41
C ILE A 293 -0.14 14.34 16.14
N GLU A 294 -1.34 14.59 15.60
CA GLU A 294 -1.78 13.96 14.36
C GLU A 294 -0.98 14.47 13.15
N GLN A 295 -0.60 15.74 13.14
CA GLN A 295 0.30 16.29 12.14
C GLN A 295 1.67 15.60 12.20
N LEU A 296 2.25 15.39 13.40
CA LEU A 296 3.50 14.67 13.55
C LEU A 296 3.41 13.19 13.12
N ARG A 297 2.32 12.53 13.50
CA ARG A 297 2.04 11.14 13.07
C ARG A 297 1.91 11.04 11.56
N SER A 298 1.37 12.07 10.94
CA SER A 298 1.18 12.13 9.50
C SER A 298 2.48 12.26 8.74
N LEU A 299 3.37 13.06 9.24
CA LEU A 299 4.70 13.24 8.67
C LEU A 299 5.62 12.05 8.93
N ASN A 300 5.31 11.22 9.95
CA ASN A 300 6.14 10.14 10.42
C ASN A 300 5.38 8.81 10.59
N PRO A 301 4.66 8.34 9.56
CA PRO A 301 3.78 7.17 9.66
C PRO A 301 4.51 5.85 9.93
N GLN A 302 5.83 5.81 9.76
CA GLN A 302 6.68 4.66 10.01
C GLN A 302 6.85 4.34 11.50
N PHE A 303 6.64 5.30 12.42
CA PHE A 303 6.85 5.07 13.84
C PHE A 303 5.58 4.50 14.51
N LYS A 304 5.66 3.23 14.86
CA LYS A 304 4.59 2.55 15.63
C LYS A 304 4.61 3.03 17.08
N LYS A 305 3.43 3.15 17.68
CA LYS A 305 3.28 3.59 19.09
C LYS A 305 3.92 4.95 19.38
N ASP A 306 4.08 5.78 18.36
CA ASP A 306 4.67 7.12 18.45
C ASP A 306 6.11 7.14 19.00
N ILE A 307 6.85 6.04 18.93
CA ILE A 307 8.22 5.93 19.46
C ILE A 307 9.23 5.92 18.33
N VAL A 308 10.15 6.88 18.37
CA VAL A 308 11.37 6.90 17.56
C VAL A 308 12.47 6.20 18.36
N PRO A 309 12.93 5.00 17.95
CA PRO A 309 13.88 4.21 18.74
C PRO A 309 15.35 4.62 18.50
N GLY A 310 15.69 5.87 18.79
CA GLY A 310 16.98 6.48 18.49
C GLY A 310 18.18 5.76 19.14
N ASN A 311 17.98 5.15 20.32
CA ASN A 311 19.04 4.36 20.96
C ASN A 311 19.46 3.10 20.17
N SER A 312 18.65 2.63 19.23
CA SER A 312 18.99 1.46 18.41
C SER A 312 19.80 1.82 17.16
N LYS A 313 19.49 2.93 16.53
CA LYS A 313 20.18 3.60 15.42
C LYS A 313 19.62 5.00 15.25
N VAL A 314 20.30 5.84 14.47
CA VAL A 314 19.79 7.17 14.11
C VAL A 314 18.58 7.03 13.18
N TYR A 315 17.50 7.72 13.49
CA TYR A 315 16.31 7.83 12.65
C TYR A 315 16.05 9.27 12.24
N ALA A 316 15.51 9.44 11.04
CA ALA A 316 15.00 10.70 10.56
C ALA A 316 13.60 10.97 11.12
N LEU A 317 13.41 12.09 11.79
CA LEU A 317 12.11 12.63 12.22
C LEU A 317 11.78 13.81 11.35
N ARG A 318 10.65 13.75 10.64
CA ARG A 318 10.17 14.85 9.80
C ARG A 318 9.28 15.80 10.60
N LEU A 319 9.57 17.08 10.50
CA LEU A 319 8.86 18.17 11.18
C LEU A 319 8.42 19.23 10.17
N PRO A 320 7.35 20.00 10.46
CA PRO A 320 7.09 21.24 9.73
C PRO A 320 8.31 22.17 9.83
N ASN A 321 8.69 22.82 8.73
CA ASN A 321 9.90 23.64 8.68
C ASN A 321 9.97 24.72 9.76
N ASN A 322 8.82 25.35 10.07
CA ASN A 322 8.72 26.37 11.12
C ASN A 322 8.98 25.84 12.55
N THR A 323 9.00 24.53 12.74
CA THR A 323 9.18 23.89 14.07
C THR A 323 10.60 23.41 14.30
N VAL A 324 11.41 23.29 13.26
CA VAL A 324 12.77 22.74 13.32
C VAL A 324 13.65 23.52 14.30
N ASN A 325 13.64 24.85 14.22
CA ASN A 325 14.42 25.71 15.13
C ASN A 325 13.96 25.54 16.58
N THR A 326 12.64 25.50 16.84
CA THR A 326 12.08 25.28 18.17
C THR A 326 12.53 23.91 18.74
N PHE A 327 12.56 22.89 17.89
CA PHE A 327 13.05 21.55 18.30
C PHE A 327 14.53 21.62 18.73
N ILE A 328 15.38 22.28 17.93
CA ILE A 328 16.82 22.38 18.20
C ILE A 328 17.07 23.17 19.51
N GLU A 329 16.40 24.29 19.68
CA GLU A 329 16.54 25.14 20.87
C GLU A 329 16.03 24.46 22.17
N ARG A 330 14.97 23.64 22.06
CA ARG A 330 14.32 23.01 23.21
C ARG A 330 14.61 21.53 23.34
N GLN A 331 15.64 21.02 22.68
CA GLN A 331 15.96 19.59 22.59
C GLN A 331 16.02 18.90 23.97
N ASP A 332 16.71 19.50 24.94
CA ASP A 332 16.82 18.93 26.29
C ASP A 332 15.44 18.87 26.99
N SER A 333 14.63 19.90 26.84
CA SER A 333 13.26 19.94 27.38
C SER A 333 12.36 18.88 26.74
N ILE A 334 12.51 18.64 25.44
CA ILE A 334 11.76 17.61 24.71
C ILE A 334 12.10 16.23 25.28
N TYR A 335 13.38 15.89 25.40
CA TYR A 335 13.80 14.59 25.94
C TYR A 335 13.43 14.39 27.42
N ALA A 336 13.37 15.49 28.20
CA ALA A 336 13.00 15.42 29.61
C ALA A 336 11.49 15.35 29.83
N TYR A 337 10.66 15.87 28.90
CA TYR A 337 9.22 15.97 29.08
C TYR A 337 8.56 14.60 29.28
N GLU A 338 8.04 14.37 30.48
CA GLU A 338 7.34 13.13 30.88
C GLU A 338 7.99 11.81 30.38
N ALA A 339 9.33 11.76 30.27
CA ALA A 339 10.07 10.66 29.70
C ALA A 339 9.73 9.30 30.33
N SER A 340 9.57 9.27 31.65
CA SER A 340 9.19 8.05 32.37
C SER A 340 7.80 7.55 32.01
N LYS A 341 6.88 8.43 31.70
CA LYS A 341 5.51 8.10 31.27
C LYS A 341 5.50 7.47 29.88
N TYR A 342 6.20 8.08 28.92
CA TYR A 342 6.15 7.67 27.53
C TYR A 342 7.13 6.54 27.18
N LEU A 343 8.30 6.48 27.81
CA LEU A 343 9.38 5.54 27.49
C LEU A 343 9.68 4.51 28.58
N GLY A 344 9.16 4.69 29.80
CA GLY A 344 9.54 3.91 30.99
C GLY A 344 9.23 2.40 30.96
N LYS A 345 8.37 1.94 30.05
CA LYS A 345 7.99 0.51 29.93
C LYS A 345 8.74 -0.22 28.82
N ARG A 346 9.59 0.46 28.06
CA ARG A 346 10.27 -0.13 26.91
C ARG A 346 11.56 -0.84 27.33
N ARG A 347 11.72 -2.11 26.94
CA ARG A 347 12.93 -2.90 27.23
C ARG A 347 13.69 -3.34 25.97
N THR A 348 13.00 -3.71 24.87
CA THR A 348 13.64 -4.22 23.65
C THR A 348 12.82 -3.94 22.41
N VAL A 349 13.50 -3.82 21.26
CA VAL A 349 12.89 -3.79 19.92
C VAL A 349 12.84 -5.22 19.38
N ALA A 350 11.65 -5.72 19.07
CA ALA A 350 11.49 -7.03 18.47
C ALA A 350 11.53 -6.91 16.93
N VAL A 351 12.51 -7.54 16.30
CA VAL A 351 12.64 -7.58 14.83
C VAL A 351 11.63 -8.56 14.25
N SER A 352 10.89 -8.14 13.24
CA SER A 352 9.99 -9.01 12.49
C SER A 352 10.78 -9.76 11.41
N ASP A 353 11.05 -11.06 11.60
CA ASP A 353 11.82 -11.89 10.66
C ASP A 353 11.07 -12.19 9.33
N GLY A 354 9.86 -11.63 9.15
CA GLY A 354 9.06 -11.88 7.94
C GLY A 354 8.53 -13.31 7.80
N THR A 355 8.95 -14.22 8.67
CA THR A 355 8.26 -15.47 8.85
C THR A 355 7.11 -15.19 9.81
N ALA A 356 5.88 -15.21 9.33
CA ALA A 356 4.72 -15.39 10.19
C ALA A 356 4.89 -16.76 10.88
N LYS A 357 5.67 -16.79 11.96
CA LYS A 357 5.48 -17.80 12.99
C LYS A 357 4.09 -17.49 13.52
N ASN A 358 3.10 -18.24 12.99
CA ASN A 358 1.88 -18.45 13.73
C ASN A 358 2.33 -18.70 15.18
N SER A 359 2.12 -17.75 16.04
CA SER A 359 2.22 -17.92 17.51
C SER A 359 1.00 -18.71 17.97
N LYS A 360 0.77 -19.88 17.36
CA LYS A 360 0.12 -20.99 18.03
C LYS A 360 1.13 -21.46 19.04
N GLY A 361 0.79 -21.31 20.31
CA GLY A 361 1.62 -21.70 21.43
C GLY A 361 2.27 -23.07 21.20
N ALA A 362 3.46 -23.30 21.80
CA ALA A 362 4.21 -24.52 21.64
C ALA A 362 3.27 -25.74 21.74
N GLN A 363 3.19 -26.52 20.65
CA GLN A 363 2.28 -27.64 20.57
C GLN A 363 3.04 -28.91 20.98
N TYR A 364 2.49 -29.63 21.94
CA TYR A 364 3.08 -30.81 22.50
C TYR A 364 2.26 -32.06 22.16
N HIS A 365 2.95 -33.19 21.99
CA HIS A 365 2.35 -34.50 21.75
C HIS A 365 2.87 -35.51 22.77
N LYS A 366 1.96 -36.23 23.45
CA LYS A 366 2.30 -37.35 24.31
C LYS A 366 2.35 -38.62 23.45
N ILE A 367 3.54 -39.22 23.35
CA ILE A 367 3.80 -40.39 22.52
C ILE A 367 2.96 -41.58 23.03
N ARG A 368 2.22 -42.21 22.13
CA ARG A 368 1.43 -43.44 22.40
C ARG A 368 2.21 -44.69 22.00
N ASN A 369 1.83 -45.81 22.57
CA ASN A 369 2.41 -47.10 22.15
C ASN A 369 2.26 -47.33 20.64
N GLY A 370 3.35 -47.71 19.96
CA GLY A 370 3.39 -47.96 18.52
C GLY A 370 3.59 -46.69 17.64
N GLU A 371 3.62 -45.51 18.19
CA GLU A 371 3.95 -44.31 17.41
C GLU A 371 5.45 -44.16 17.18
N ASN A 372 5.83 -43.64 16.02
CA ASN A 372 7.19 -43.28 15.67
C ASN A 372 7.27 -41.81 15.24
N LEU A 373 8.48 -41.22 15.19
CA LEU A 373 8.67 -39.84 14.82
C LEU A 373 8.07 -39.49 13.43
N GLY A 374 8.09 -40.45 12.50
CA GLY A 374 7.52 -40.24 11.16
C GLY A 374 5.99 -40.13 11.17
N SER A 375 5.30 -40.99 11.96
CA SER A 375 3.84 -40.91 12.10
C SER A 375 3.38 -39.62 12.82
N ILE A 376 4.14 -39.20 13.85
CA ILE A 376 3.88 -37.97 14.58
C ILE A 376 4.13 -36.76 13.67
N ALA A 377 5.24 -36.73 12.93
CA ALA A 377 5.57 -35.66 11.99
C ALA A 377 4.48 -35.47 10.92
N ARG A 378 3.98 -36.55 10.31
CA ARG A 378 2.87 -36.50 9.36
C ARG A 378 1.59 -35.95 9.97
N ARG A 379 1.23 -36.35 11.20
CA ARG A 379 0.02 -35.88 11.89
C ARG A 379 0.03 -34.37 12.14
N TYR A 380 1.18 -33.77 12.41
CA TYR A 380 1.32 -32.35 12.72
C TYR A 380 1.83 -31.51 11.55
N GLY A 381 2.06 -32.11 10.38
CA GLY A 381 2.54 -31.41 9.18
C GLY A 381 3.93 -30.80 9.36
N VAL A 382 4.82 -31.49 10.08
CA VAL A 382 6.20 -31.06 10.37
C VAL A 382 7.20 -32.13 9.92
N SER A 383 8.48 -31.77 9.76
CA SER A 383 9.51 -32.75 9.46
C SER A 383 10.00 -33.49 10.71
N VAL A 384 10.47 -34.74 10.55
CA VAL A 384 11.10 -35.51 11.63
C VAL A 384 12.29 -34.75 12.20
N ASN A 385 13.09 -34.09 11.36
CA ASN A 385 14.24 -33.31 11.78
C ASN A 385 13.82 -32.10 12.64
N GLN A 386 12.69 -31.49 12.33
CA GLN A 386 12.16 -30.39 13.14
C GLN A 386 11.76 -30.86 14.54
N ILE A 387 11.09 -32.01 14.67
CA ILE A 387 10.76 -32.61 15.96
C ILE A 387 12.03 -32.96 16.74
N ARG A 388 13.03 -33.54 16.07
CA ARG A 388 14.33 -33.86 16.69
C ARG A 388 15.01 -32.63 17.27
N ASN A 389 15.12 -31.57 16.49
CA ASN A 389 15.76 -30.32 16.89
C ASN A 389 15.04 -29.63 18.06
N LEU A 390 13.70 -29.62 18.04
CA LEU A 390 12.89 -29.04 19.12
C LEU A 390 13.01 -29.76 20.45
N ASN A 391 13.43 -31.05 20.46
CA ASN A 391 13.44 -31.92 21.63
C ASN A 391 14.83 -32.48 21.96
N GLY A 392 15.89 -32.13 21.24
CA GLY A 392 17.23 -32.65 21.43
C GLY A 392 17.34 -34.18 21.20
N ILE A 393 16.49 -34.75 20.33
CA ILE A 393 16.45 -36.19 20.09
C ILE A 393 17.53 -36.57 19.05
N LYS A 394 18.51 -37.38 19.49
CA LYS A 394 19.51 -37.99 18.62
C LYS A 394 18.99 -39.33 18.15
N GLY A 395 18.76 -39.52 16.84
CA GLY A 395 18.23 -40.74 16.25
C GLY A 395 16.69 -40.83 16.18
N ASN A 396 16.13 -42.03 16.05
CA ASN A 396 14.69 -42.27 15.84
C ASN A 396 13.98 -42.86 17.08
N ASN A 397 14.72 -43.17 18.13
CA ASN A 397 14.18 -43.87 19.30
C ASN A 397 13.40 -42.86 20.19
N ILE A 398 12.11 -43.14 20.37
CA ILE A 398 11.21 -42.44 21.25
C ILE A 398 10.50 -43.43 22.17
N ARG A 399 10.17 -43.01 23.40
CA ARG A 399 9.46 -43.88 24.34
C ARG A 399 8.02 -43.42 24.52
N ALA A 400 7.09 -44.35 24.51
CA ALA A 400 5.68 -44.09 24.82
C ALA A 400 5.57 -43.47 26.24
N GLY A 401 4.59 -42.59 26.39
CA GLY A 401 4.36 -41.84 27.64
C GLY A 401 5.15 -40.52 27.73
N ARG A 402 6.24 -40.34 26.98
CA ARG A 402 6.99 -39.09 26.94
C ARG A 402 6.25 -38.04 26.13
N THR A 403 6.26 -36.79 26.59
CA THR A 403 5.72 -35.63 25.85
C THR A 403 6.84 -34.96 25.06
N ILE A 404 6.62 -34.72 23.80
CA ILE A 404 7.56 -34.04 22.90
C ILE A 404 6.92 -32.79 22.29
N ARG A 405 7.72 -31.76 22.07
CA ARG A 405 7.30 -30.56 21.35
C ARG A 405 7.29 -30.84 19.85
N VAL A 406 6.16 -30.56 19.18
CA VAL A 406 5.97 -30.82 17.75
C VAL A 406 5.95 -29.55 16.91
N ARG A 407 5.70 -28.41 17.58
CA ARG A 407 5.70 -27.09 16.93
C ARG A 407 6.11 -25.99 17.88
#